data_e1aeb7ed79658864e7749152be6e95e4
#
_entry.id   e1aeb7ed79658864e7749152be6e95e4
#
_cell.length_a   1.000
_cell.length_b   1.000
_cell.length_c   1.000
_cell.angle_alpha   90.00
_cell.angle_beta   90.00
_cell.angle_gamma   90.00
#
_symmetry.space_group_name_H-M   'P 1'
#
loop_
_entity.id
_entity.type
_entity.pdbx_description
1 polymer ?
#
loop_
_entity_poly.entity_id
_entity_poly.type
_entity_poly.pdbx_seq_one_letter_code
_entity_poly.pdbx_strand_id
1 'polypeptide(L)'
;MLFRSAIIAREVDKDPDLLVAVQPTRGLDVGAIEYIHKQIVAERDKGKAVLLVSLELDEVMNLSDRILVMYEGEIVGEFDPHKTTVEELGLYMAGAKKQGGAKA
;
A
#
# COMPACT_ATOMS: atom_id res chain seq x y z
N MET A 1 -12.64 -12.11 -7.57
CA MET A 1 -12.42 -10.85 -8.32
C MET A 1 -13.47 -9.81 -7.98
N LEU A 2 -14.69 -10.01 -8.49
CA LEU A 2 -15.79 -9.10 -8.16
C LEU A 2 -16.06 -9.07 -6.66
N PHE A 3 -15.88 -10.20 -6.00
CA PHE A 3 -16.06 -10.31 -4.57
C PHE A 3 -15.16 -9.33 -3.80
N ARG A 4 -13.87 -9.25 -4.18
CA ARG A 4 -12.93 -8.35 -3.52
C ARG A 4 -13.30 -6.88 -3.77
N SER A 5 -13.69 -6.54 -4.99
CA SER A 5 -14.12 -5.18 -5.32
C SER A 5 -15.35 -4.79 -4.51
N ALA A 6 -16.30 -5.71 -4.33
CA ALA A 6 -17.51 -5.45 -3.54
C ALA A 6 -17.17 -5.23 -2.06
N ILE A 7 -16.19 -5.96 -1.51
CA ILE A 7 -15.76 -5.77 -0.13
C ILE A 7 -15.19 -4.36 0.06
N ILE A 8 -14.30 -3.93 -0.84
CA ILE A 8 -13.71 -2.60 -0.75
C ILE A 8 -14.79 -1.51 -0.85
N ALA A 9 -15.71 -1.62 -1.80
CA ALA A 9 -16.78 -0.64 -1.95
C ALA A 9 -17.64 -0.55 -0.70
N ARG A 10 -17.95 -1.67 -0.07
CA ARG A 10 -18.74 -1.69 1.15
C ARG A 10 -18.02 -1.03 2.32
N GLU A 11 -16.72 -1.24 2.46
CA GLU A 11 -15.95 -0.60 3.52
C GLU A 11 -15.85 0.91 3.31
N VAL A 12 -15.72 1.35 2.08
CA VAL A 12 -15.72 2.78 1.75
C VAL A 12 -17.07 3.41 2.08
N ASP A 13 -18.17 2.73 1.78
CA ASP A 13 -19.52 3.23 2.05
C ASP A 13 -19.80 3.44 3.53
N LYS A 14 -19.05 2.78 4.41
CA LYS A 14 -19.16 2.99 5.85
C LYS A 14 -18.49 4.29 6.30
N ASP A 15 -17.81 4.99 5.39
CA ASP A 15 -17.12 6.25 5.65
C ASP A 15 -16.17 6.14 6.86
N PRO A 16 -15.23 5.19 6.86
CA PRO A 16 -14.35 4.97 8.01
C PRO A 16 -13.31 6.08 8.13
N ASP A 17 -12.81 6.32 9.35
CA ASP A 17 -11.67 7.22 9.57
C ASP A 17 -10.37 6.55 9.15
N LEU A 18 -10.29 5.25 9.22
CA LEU A 18 -9.14 4.45 8.78
C LEU A 18 -9.62 3.34 7.87
N LEU A 19 -9.07 3.29 6.67
CA LEU A 19 -9.29 2.18 5.75
C LEU A 19 -8.03 1.32 5.72
N VAL A 20 -8.19 0.02 5.97
CA VAL A 20 -7.08 -0.95 5.88
C VAL A 20 -7.32 -1.79 4.64
N ALA A 21 -6.38 -1.73 3.70
CA ALA A 21 -6.47 -2.47 2.43
C ALA A 21 -5.28 -3.43 2.35
N VAL A 22 -5.55 -4.72 2.42
CA VAL A 22 -4.52 -5.77 2.38
C VAL A 22 -4.60 -6.49 1.05
N GLN A 23 -3.53 -6.40 0.26
CA GLN A 23 -3.46 -7.00 -1.07
C GLN A 23 -4.73 -6.70 -1.91
N PRO A 24 -5.16 -5.43 -1.98
CA PRO A 24 -6.51 -5.11 -2.48
C PRO A 24 -6.71 -5.44 -3.95
N THR A 25 -5.64 -5.50 -4.72
CA THR A 25 -5.73 -5.72 -6.17
C THR A 25 -5.22 -7.08 -6.61
N ARG A 26 -4.86 -7.93 -5.65
CA ARG A 26 -4.32 -9.26 -5.97
C ARG A 26 -5.35 -10.08 -6.75
N GLY A 27 -4.94 -10.56 -7.92
CA GLY A 27 -5.77 -11.41 -8.75
C GLY A 27 -6.85 -10.68 -9.54
N LEU A 28 -6.84 -9.34 -9.54
CA LEU A 28 -7.82 -8.54 -10.29
C LEU A 28 -7.29 -8.18 -11.68
N ASP A 29 -8.21 -7.89 -12.61
CA ASP A 29 -7.85 -7.38 -13.91
C ASP A 29 -7.55 -5.87 -13.84
N VAL A 30 -7.05 -5.32 -14.96
CA VAL A 30 -6.60 -3.91 -15.00
C VAL A 30 -7.73 -2.94 -14.66
N GLY A 31 -8.94 -3.16 -15.18
CA GLY A 31 -10.05 -2.25 -14.92
C GLY A 31 -10.47 -2.26 -13.46
N ALA A 32 -10.49 -3.45 -12.84
CA ALA A 32 -10.81 -3.57 -11.42
C ALA A 32 -9.71 -2.96 -10.55
N ILE A 33 -8.45 -3.12 -10.94
CA ILE A 33 -7.33 -2.50 -10.23
C ILE A 33 -7.46 -0.99 -10.23
N GLU A 34 -7.75 -0.39 -11.39
CA GLU A 34 -7.93 1.06 -11.49
C GLU A 34 -9.07 1.55 -10.62
N TYR A 35 -10.18 0.81 -10.59
CA TYR A 35 -11.32 1.15 -9.75
C TYR A 35 -10.93 1.18 -8.28
N ILE A 36 -10.26 0.12 -7.81
CA ILE A 36 -9.84 0.02 -6.41
C ILE A 36 -8.87 1.15 -6.06
N HIS A 37 -7.90 1.45 -6.93
CA HIS A 37 -6.94 2.52 -6.69
C HIS A 37 -7.63 3.88 -6.58
N LYS A 38 -8.62 4.14 -7.43
CA LYS A 38 -9.38 5.39 -7.36
C LYS A 38 -10.15 5.51 -6.06
N GLN A 39 -10.72 4.40 -5.56
CA GLN A 39 -11.43 4.41 -4.29
C GLN A 39 -10.49 4.72 -3.13
N ILE A 40 -9.30 4.12 -3.12
CA ILE A 40 -8.30 4.33 -2.09
C ILE A 40 -7.84 5.80 -2.07
N VAL A 41 -7.52 6.34 -3.24
CA VAL A 41 -7.06 7.72 -3.36
C VAL A 41 -8.17 8.69 -2.95
N ALA A 42 -9.41 8.40 -3.32
CA ALA A 42 -10.54 9.25 -2.94
C ALA A 42 -10.72 9.33 -1.43
N GLU A 43 -10.52 8.22 -0.72
CA GLU A 43 -10.60 8.21 0.75
C GLU A 43 -9.48 9.03 1.37
N ARG A 44 -8.25 8.90 0.85
CA ARG A 44 -7.13 9.72 1.30
C ARG A 44 -7.43 11.21 1.08
N ASP A 45 -7.96 11.55 -0.07
CA ASP A 45 -8.25 12.95 -0.42
C ASP A 45 -9.35 13.56 0.45
N LYS A 46 -10.19 12.74 1.07
CA LYS A 46 -11.17 13.19 2.06
C LYS A 46 -10.55 13.44 3.43
N GLY A 47 -9.26 13.26 3.58
CA GLY A 47 -8.58 13.39 4.87
C GLY A 47 -8.59 12.14 5.72
N LYS A 48 -8.98 11.01 5.14
CA LYS A 48 -8.99 9.73 5.86
C LYS A 48 -7.59 9.13 5.87
N ALA A 49 -7.30 8.32 6.88
CA ALA A 49 -6.07 7.54 6.91
C ALA A 49 -6.27 6.24 6.15
N VAL A 50 -5.28 5.86 5.35
CA VAL A 50 -5.31 4.58 4.61
C VAL A 50 -4.03 3.82 4.91
N LEU A 51 -4.18 2.58 5.37
CA LEU A 51 -3.06 1.66 5.52
C LEU A 51 -3.14 0.65 4.39
N LEU A 52 -2.19 0.70 3.48
CA LEU A 52 -2.09 -0.21 2.35
C LEU A 52 -1.02 -1.26 2.63
N VAL A 53 -1.39 -2.52 2.59
CA VAL A 53 -0.44 -3.64 2.70
C VAL A 53 -0.41 -4.36 1.37
N SER A 54 0.73 -4.33 0.69
CA SER A 54 0.86 -4.88 -0.65
C SER A 54 2.26 -5.38 -0.91
N LEU A 55 2.37 -6.44 -1.71
CA LEU A 55 3.64 -6.94 -2.24
C LEU A 55 3.89 -6.42 -3.67
N GLU A 56 2.93 -5.70 -4.23
CA GLU A 56 3.05 -5.12 -5.56
C GLU A 56 3.76 -3.78 -5.44
N LEU A 57 5.03 -3.73 -5.83
CA LEU A 57 5.84 -2.52 -5.66
C LEU A 57 5.29 -1.33 -6.44
N ASP A 58 4.78 -1.57 -7.64
CA ASP A 58 4.19 -0.47 -8.43
C ASP A 58 2.98 0.13 -7.73
N GLU A 59 2.15 -0.70 -7.11
CA GLU A 59 0.99 -0.23 -6.37
C GLU A 59 1.42 0.62 -5.17
N VAL A 60 2.39 0.14 -4.42
CA VAL A 60 2.91 0.86 -3.25
C VAL A 60 3.52 2.19 -3.67
N MET A 61 4.32 2.20 -4.73
CA MET A 61 4.97 3.42 -5.22
C MET A 61 3.96 4.45 -5.72
N ASN A 62 2.91 3.99 -6.38
CA ASN A 62 1.94 4.90 -7.00
C ASN A 62 0.92 5.47 -6.02
N LEU A 63 0.60 4.76 -4.96
CA LEU A 63 -0.48 5.16 -4.05
C LEU A 63 -0.01 5.75 -2.73
N SER A 64 1.20 5.42 -2.30
CA SER A 64 1.63 5.74 -0.94
C SER A 64 2.24 7.11 -0.81
N ASP A 65 1.98 7.76 0.32
CA ASP A 65 2.67 8.99 0.70
C ASP A 65 3.90 8.67 1.54
N ARG A 66 3.89 7.52 2.20
CA ARG A 66 4.96 7.05 3.08
C ARG A 66 5.00 5.53 3.00
N ILE A 67 6.18 4.97 2.84
CA ILE A 67 6.37 3.53 2.68
C ILE A 67 7.19 2.98 3.83
N LEU A 68 6.67 1.91 4.45
CA LEU A 68 7.42 1.14 5.43
C LEU A 68 7.68 -0.24 4.85
N VAL A 69 8.92 -0.69 4.92
CA VAL A 69 9.29 -2.04 4.46
C VAL A 69 9.50 -2.93 5.68
N MET A 70 8.87 -4.09 5.66
CA MET A 70 9.00 -5.07 6.73
C MET A 70 9.75 -6.30 6.24
N TYR A 71 10.56 -6.86 7.12
CA TYR A 71 11.26 -8.11 6.88
C TYR A 71 11.37 -8.86 8.19
N GLU A 72 10.91 -10.10 8.20
CA GLU A 72 10.95 -10.99 9.36
C GLU A 72 10.41 -10.33 10.64
N GLY A 73 9.26 -9.67 10.52
CA GLY A 73 8.58 -9.07 11.66
C GLY A 73 9.14 -7.73 12.12
N GLU A 74 10.12 -7.18 11.41
CA GLU A 74 10.71 -5.89 11.76
C GLU A 74 10.52 -4.89 10.62
N ILE A 75 10.39 -3.61 10.97
CA ILE A 75 10.44 -2.56 10.00
C ILE A 75 11.91 -2.26 9.72
N VAL A 76 12.35 -2.54 8.49
CA VAL A 76 13.75 -2.42 8.11
C VAL A 76 14.05 -1.13 7.36
N GLY A 77 13.03 -0.36 6.98
CA GLY A 77 13.24 0.93 6.33
C GLY A 77 11.96 1.72 6.19
N GLU A 78 12.12 3.03 6.09
CA GLU A 78 11.03 3.97 5.82
C GLU A 78 11.46 4.84 4.65
N PHE A 79 10.54 5.05 3.67
CA PHE A 79 10.89 5.70 2.41
C PHE A 79 9.81 6.70 1.98
N ASP A 80 10.26 7.73 1.30
CA ASP A 80 9.39 8.64 0.55
C ASP A 80 9.34 8.11 -0.89
N PRO A 81 8.17 7.80 -1.45
CA PRO A 81 8.08 7.24 -2.80
C PRO A 81 8.66 8.16 -3.87
N HIS A 82 8.77 9.46 -3.61
CA HIS A 82 9.38 10.40 -4.54
C HIS A 82 10.91 10.40 -4.49
N LYS A 83 11.50 9.73 -3.51
CA LYS A 83 12.95 9.73 -3.27
C LYS A 83 13.57 8.34 -3.30
N THR A 84 12.79 7.32 -3.57
CA THR A 84 13.28 5.94 -3.61
C THR A 84 12.94 5.31 -4.96
N THR A 85 13.45 4.08 -5.17
CA THR A 85 13.20 3.32 -6.39
C THR A 85 12.67 1.94 -6.04
N VAL A 86 12.06 1.28 -7.05
CA VAL A 86 11.59 -0.09 -6.89
C VAL A 86 12.75 -1.01 -6.54
N GLU A 87 13.91 -0.79 -7.16
CA GLU A 87 15.12 -1.57 -6.90
C GLU A 87 15.58 -1.44 -5.44
N GLU A 88 15.56 -0.23 -4.91
CA GLU A 88 15.94 0.01 -3.52
C GLU A 88 14.96 -0.70 -2.56
N LEU A 89 13.67 -0.55 -2.78
CA LEU A 89 12.67 -1.23 -1.97
C LEU A 89 12.83 -2.74 -2.02
N GLY A 90 13.15 -3.28 -3.21
CA GLY A 90 13.37 -4.71 -3.37
C GLY A 90 14.50 -5.24 -2.52
N LEU A 91 15.59 -4.48 -2.40
CA LEU A 91 16.72 -4.88 -1.56
C LEU A 91 16.34 -4.98 -0.09
N TYR A 92 15.56 -4.01 0.40
CA TYR A 92 15.09 -4.03 1.79
C TYR A 92 14.08 -5.15 2.01
N MET A 93 13.19 -5.40 1.07
CA MET A 93 12.19 -6.46 1.16
C MET A 93 12.83 -7.84 1.19
N ALA A 94 13.97 -8.01 0.53
CA ALA A 94 14.71 -9.26 0.50
C ALA A 94 15.63 -9.45 1.72
N GLY A 95 15.68 -8.47 2.60
CA GLY A 95 16.57 -8.52 3.77
C GLY A 95 18.03 -8.23 3.45
N ALA A 96 18.33 -7.79 2.22
CA ALA A 96 19.70 -7.50 1.81
C ALA A 96 20.23 -6.21 2.44
N LYS A 97 19.32 -5.31 2.83
CA LYS A 97 19.67 -4.04 3.47
C LYS A 97 18.73 -3.77 4.64
N LYS A 98 19.22 -2.97 5.59
CA LYS A 98 18.43 -2.47 6.69
C LYS A 98 18.94 -1.07 7.01
N GLN A 99 18.05 -0.11 7.21
CA GLN A 99 18.44 1.24 7.57
C GLN A 99 19.06 1.21 8.97
N GLY A 100 20.25 1.76 9.09
CA GLY A 100 20.92 1.84 10.38
C GLY A 100 20.16 2.78 11.30
N GLY A 101 19.85 2.32 12.52
CA GLY A 101 19.09 3.10 13.47
C GLY A 101 17.66 3.34 13.05
N ALA A 102 17.13 2.58 12.08
CA ALA A 102 15.75 2.70 11.64
C ALA A 102 14.79 2.51 12.80
N LYS A 103 13.76 3.34 12.84
CA LYS A 103 12.75 3.27 13.86
C LYS A 103 11.45 2.79 13.27
N ALA A 104 10.80 1.98 14.01
CA ALA A 104 9.47 1.58 13.64
C ALA A 104 8.52 2.77 13.70
#